data_355ac9c2496bac863199eeaae157598b
#
_entry.id   355ac9c2496bac863199eeaae157598b
#
_cell.length_a   1.000
_cell.length_b   1.000
_cell.length_c   1.000
_cell.angle_alpha   90.00
_cell.angle_beta   90.00
_cell.angle_gamma   90.00
#
_symmetry.space_group_name_H-M   'P 1'
#
loop_
_entity.id
_entity.type
_entity.pdbx_description
1 polymer ?
#
loop_
_entity_poly.entity_id
_entity_poly.type
_entity_poly.pdbx_seq_one_letter_code
_entity_poly.pdbx_strand_id
1 'polypeptide(L)'
;VKLNLANSAVVDYLLECVKGWIDEFDIDGLRLDVAYCLDRNFMKRLRSFCQELKPDFALIGEVLFGDYNQIVNDEMLHSCTNYECYKGIYSSFNSMNMFEIAHSLNRQYGPEQWCIYRGKHLMSFVDNHDVSRIASILTNEKHIPLTYGMIFGMPGIPCVYYGSEWGAKAHKNEGDPALRVCFDEPLDNELSEFISKLATAHKNSKALCYGD
;
A
#
# COMPACT_ATOMS: atom_id res chain seq x y z
N VAL A 1 16.36 17.45 1.29
CA VAL A 1 16.52 18.11 2.60
C VAL A 1 15.55 17.46 3.56
N LYS A 2 16.04 17.00 4.71
CA LYS A 2 15.23 16.37 5.76
C LYS A 2 14.93 17.41 6.85
N LEU A 3 13.68 17.50 7.30
CA LEU A 3 13.30 18.36 8.43
C LEU A 3 13.88 17.79 9.74
N ASN A 4 14.26 18.69 10.65
CA ASN A 4 14.77 18.29 11.96
C ASN A 4 13.60 17.96 12.91
N LEU A 5 13.20 16.69 12.94
CA LEU A 5 12.12 16.21 13.82
C LEU A 5 12.51 16.08 15.30
N ALA A 6 13.76 16.37 15.66
CA ALA A 6 14.16 16.56 17.05
C ALA A 6 13.81 17.97 17.58
N ASN A 7 13.46 18.92 16.70
CA ASN A 7 13.00 20.25 17.09
C ASN A 7 11.48 20.21 17.33
N SER A 8 11.05 20.49 18.57
CA SER A 8 9.64 20.46 18.94
C SER A 8 8.81 21.45 18.13
N ALA A 9 9.32 22.64 17.83
CA ALA A 9 8.59 23.64 17.04
C ALA A 9 8.30 23.17 15.61
N VAL A 10 9.20 22.37 15.00
CA VAL A 10 8.97 21.74 13.69
C VAL A 10 7.87 20.70 13.79
N VAL A 11 7.93 19.86 14.84
CA VAL A 11 6.91 18.81 15.07
C VAL A 11 5.55 19.44 15.33
N ASP A 12 5.48 20.44 16.21
CA ASP A 12 4.22 21.14 16.54
C ASP A 12 3.60 21.78 15.28
N TYR A 13 4.41 22.43 14.45
CA TYR A 13 3.94 22.98 13.16
C TYR A 13 3.37 21.91 12.24
N LEU A 14 4.04 20.75 12.10
CA LEU A 14 3.53 19.66 11.25
C LEU A 14 2.22 19.09 11.80
N LEU A 15 2.08 18.94 13.11
CA LEU A 15 0.85 18.47 13.72
C LEU A 15 -0.31 19.45 13.51
N GLU A 16 -0.05 20.77 13.63
CA GLU A 16 -1.05 21.79 13.31
C GLU A 16 -1.47 21.76 11.84
N CYS A 17 -0.54 21.52 10.91
CA CYS A 17 -0.89 21.32 9.50
C CYS A 17 -1.83 20.12 9.31
N VAL A 18 -1.52 18.98 9.97
CA VAL A 18 -2.38 17.79 9.92
C VAL A 18 -3.76 18.08 10.49
N LYS A 19 -3.83 18.79 11.63
CA LYS A 19 -5.10 19.23 12.20
C LYS A 19 -5.89 20.09 11.22
N GLY A 20 -5.24 21.07 10.59
CA GLY A 20 -5.86 21.91 9.57
C GLY A 20 -6.44 21.09 8.41
N TRP A 21 -5.75 20.05 7.93
CA TRP A 21 -6.27 19.18 6.87
C TRP A 21 -7.45 18.32 7.33
N ILE A 22 -7.45 17.84 8.58
CA ILE A 22 -8.59 17.13 9.15
C ILE A 22 -9.80 18.07 9.24
N ASP A 23 -9.60 19.28 9.77
CA ASP A 23 -10.68 20.25 9.98
C ASP A 23 -11.26 20.77 8.65
N GLU A 24 -10.42 21.00 7.62
CA GLU A 24 -10.83 21.61 6.35
C GLU A 24 -11.37 20.57 5.35
N PHE A 25 -10.71 19.39 5.27
CA PHE A 25 -10.99 18.41 4.22
C PHE A 25 -11.60 17.10 4.75
N ASP A 26 -11.78 16.98 6.06
CA ASP A 26 -12.29 15.76 6.73
C ASP A 26 -11.56 14.48 6.30
N ILE A 27 -10.24 14.55 6.14
CA ILE A 27 -9.44 13.38 5.76
C ILE A 27 -9.48 12.30 6.84
N ASP A 28 -9.43 11.02 6.42
CA ASP A 28 -9.48 9.84 7.28
C ASP A 28 -8.12 9.20 7.54
N GLY A 29 -7.06 9.73 6.96
CA GLY A 29 -5.73 9.19 7.16
C GLY A 29 -4.64 9.91 6.39
N LEU A 30 -3.40 9.50 6.63
CA LEU A 30 -2.20 9.98 5.93
C LEU A 30 -1.38 8.82 5.40
N ARG A 31 -0.87 8.99 4.20
CA ARG A 31 0.24 8.19 3.68
C ARG A 31 1.54 8.96 3.91
N LEU A 32 2.44 8.38 4.69
CA LEU A 32 3.75 8.98 5.02
C LEU A 32 4.79 8.52 4.01
N ASP A 33 5.32 9.48 3.27
CA ASP A 33 6.40 9.27 2.32
C ASP A 33 7.69 8.87 3.03
N VAL A 34 8.43 7.93 2.46
CA VAL A 34 9.73 7.46 2.98
C VAL A 34 9.69 7.19 4.49
N ALA A 35 8.65 6.54 4.99
CA ALA A 35 8.38 6.38 6.41
C ALA A 35 9.51 5.70 7.19
N TYR A 36 10.27 4.82 6.55
CA TYR A 36 11.44 4.16 7.17
C TYR A 36 12.58 5.14 7.53
N CYS A 37 12.56 6.38 7.01
CA CYS A 37 13.52 7.44 7.33
C CYS A 37 12.99 8.44 8.38
N LEU A 38 11.75 8.33 8.81
CA LEU A 38 11.14 9.24 9.79
C LEU A 38 11.61 8.92 11.21
N ASP A 39 11.62 9.95 12.04
CA ASP A 39 11.89 9.79 13.47
C ASP A 39 10.75 9.02 14.16
N ARG A 40 11.10 8.03 14.98
CA ARG A 40 10.11 7.17 15.65
C ARG A 40 9.29 7.91 16.71
N ASN A 41 9.90 8.88 17.43
CA ASN A 41 9.16 9.67 18.41
C ASN A 41 8.16 10.61 17.70
N PHE A 42 8.52 11.14 16.53
CA PHE A 42 7.58 11.88 15.70
C PHE A 42 6.40 11.01 15.28
N MET A 43 6.64 9.77 14.80
CA MET A 43 5.54 8.87 14.42
C MET A 43 4.62 8.53 15.59
N LYS A 44 5.16 8.33 16.81
CA LYS A 44 4.37 8.10 18.02
C LYS A 44 3.52 9.33 18.37
N ARG A 45 4.10 10.52 18.35
CA ARG A 45 3.36 11.76 18.59
C ARG A 45 2.26 11.98 17.56
N LEU A 46 2.58 11.77 16.27
CA LEU A 46 1.60 11.87 15.18
C LEU A 46 0.44 10.89 15.38
N ARG A 47 0.75 9.63 15.76
CA ARG A 47 -0.27 8.60 16.05
C ARG A 47 -1.23 9.06 17.14
N SER A 48 -0.71 9.45 18.32
CA SER A 48 -1.54 9.89 19.44
C SER A 48 -2.37 11.12 19.06
N PHE A 49 -1.72 12.12 18.45
CA PHE A 49 -2.38 13.36 18.06
C PHE A 49 -3.54 13.14 17.07
N CYS A 50 -3.33 12.33 16.04
CA CYS A 50 -4.39 12.03 15.06
C CYS A 50 -5.55 11.25 15.70
N GLN A 51 -5.28 10.29 16.59
CA GLN A 51 -6.32 9.52 17.26
C GLN A 51 -7.13 10.32 18.27
N GLU A 52 -6.54 11.35 18.89
CA GLU A 52 -7.28 12.29 19.73
C GLU A 52 -8.28 13.13 18.93
N LEU A 53 -7.92 13.49 17.69
CA LEU A 53 -8.79 14.26 16.79
C LEU A 53 -9.85 13.40 16.11
N LYS A 54 -9.44 12.21 15.63
CA LYS A 54 -10.29 11.27 14.87
C LYS A 54 -9.87 9.84 15.22
N PRO A 55 -10.61 9.11 16.08
CA PRO A 55 -10.19 7.81 16.62
C PRO A 55 -9.83 6.76 15.58
N ASP A 56 -10.52 6.77 14.43
CA ASP A 56 -10.30 5.82 13.33
C ASP A 56 -9.31 6.33 12.27
N PHE A 57 -8.56 7.41 12.56
CA PHE A 57 -7.61 8.00 11.61
C PHE A 57 -6.47 7.04 11.27
N ALA A 58 -6.31 6.74 9.98
CA ALA A 58 -5.34 5.77 9.50
C ALA A 58 -3.97 6.39 9.22
N LEU A 59 -2.88 5.72 9.61
CA LEU A 59 -1.51 6.07 9.24
C LEU A 59 -0.91 4.91 8.45
N ILE A 60 -0.55 5.17 7.19
CA ILE A 60 0.06 4.19 6.28
C ILE A 60 1.44 4.72 5.87
N GLY A 61 2.50 3.93 6.06
CA GLY A 61 3.85 4.33 5.69
C GLY A 61 4.30 3.75 4.37
N GLU A 62 5.06 4.53 3.61
CA GLU A 62 5.85 3.93 2.54
C GLU A 62 7.10 3.30 3.12
N VAL A 63 7.26 1.99 2.91
CA VAL A 63 8.43 1.22 3.32
C VAL A 63 8.85 0.31 2.19
N LEU A 64 10.08 0.47 1.73
CA LEU A 64 10.60 -0.28 0.58
C LEU A 64 11.21 -1.63 1.00
N PHE A 65 11.78 -1.71 2.20
CA PHE A 65 12.53 -2.88 2.69
C PHE A 65 12.67 -2.88 4.22
N GLY A 66 13.15 -3.98 4.75
CA GLY A 66 13.42 -4.14 6.19
C GLY A 66 12.30 -4.85 6.94
N ASP A 67 12.38 -4.82 8.26
CA ASP A 67 11.36 -5.38 9.14
C ASP A 67 10.28 -4.34 9.44
N TYR A 68 9.10 -4.54 8.88
CA TYR A 68 7.97 -3.62 9.04
C TYR A 68 7.47 -3.52 10.49
N ASN A 69 7.70 -4.53 11.33
CA ASN A 69 7.34 -4.47 12.75
C ASN A 69 7.97 -3.29 13.50
N GLN A 70 9.10 -2.78 13.01
CA GLN A 70 9.79 -1.66 13.63
C GLN A 70 8.96 -0.38 13.64
N ILE A 71 8.02 -0.22 12.69
CA ILE A 71 7.20 0.98 12.55
C ILE A 71 5.71 0.70 12.38
N VAL A 72 5.31 -0.53 12.00
CA VAL A 72 3.90 -0.95 11.95
C VAL A 72 3.58 -1.68 13.25
N ASN A 73 3.03 -0.95 14.21
CA ASN A 73 2.70 -1.44 15.55
C ASN A 73 1.69 -0.50 16.24
N ASP A 74 1.29 -0.83 17.46
CA ASP A 74 0.23 -0.10 18.18
C ASP A 74 0.60 1.35 18.53
N GLU A 75 1.88 1.71 18.53
CA GLU A 75 2.35 3.05 18.90
C GLU A 75 2.60 3.97 17.69
N MET A 76 2.80 3.42 16.48
CA MET A 76 3.22 4.19 15.30
C MET A 76 2.25 4.03 14.14
N LEU A 77 2.59 3.28 13.10
CA LEU A 77 1.78 3.16 11.89
C LEU A 77 0.83 1.97 11.96
N HIS A 78 -0.34 2.09 11.36
CA HIS A 78 -1.32 1.00 11.22
C HIS A 78 -0.90 0.01 10.13
N SER A 79 -0.30 0.51 9.06
CA SER A 79 0.06 -0.26 7.86
C SER A 79 1.28 0.35 7.15
N CYS A 80 1.83 -0.40 6.23
CA CYS A 80 2.80 0.11 5.26
C CYS A 80 2.68 -0.62 3.92
N THR A 81 3.38 -0.09 2.91
CA THR A 81 3.46 -0.67 1.56
C THR A 81 4.16 -2.03 1.58
N ASN A 82 3.55 -3.06 0.97
CA ASN A 82 4.10 -4.41 0.91
C ASN A 82 4.89 -4.63 -0.40
N TYR A 83 6.07 -4.01 -0.49
CA TYR A 83 6.95 -4.16 -1.66
C TYR A 83 7.48 -5.58 -1.85
N GLU A 84 7.59 -6.38 -0.80
CA GLU A 84 8.00 -7.77 -0.90
C GLU A 84 6.98 -8.58 -1.71
N CYS A 85 5.69 -8.48 -1.37
CA CYS A 85 4.65 -9.15 -2.13
C CYS A 85 4.48 -8.57 -3.54
N TYR A 86 4.59 -7.25 -3.72
CA TYR A 86 4.62 -6.63 -5.05
C TYR A 86 5.65 -7.32 -5.96
N LYS A 87 6.90 -7.42 -5.49
CA LYS A 87 7.98 -8.06 -6.24
C LYS A 87 7.70 -9.55 -6.46
N GLY A 88 7.23 -10.25 -5.45
CA GLY A 88 6.87 -11.67 -5.54
C GLY A 88 5.76 -11.94 -6.55
N ILE A 89 4.76 -11.07 -6.64
CA ILE A 89 3.64 -11.22 -7.59
C ILE A 89 4.14 -11.14 -9.02
N TYR A 90 4.71 -10.01 -9.46
CA TYR A 90 5.07 -9.87 -10.88
C TYR A 90 6.16 -10.85 -11.32
N SER A 91 7.12 -11.17 -10.45
CA SER A 91 8.17 -12.11 -10.80
C SER A 91 7.65 -13.54 -10.94
N SER A 92 6.71 -13.95 -10.06
CA SER A 92 6.08 -15.27 -10.13
C SER A 92 5.27 -15.45 -11.41
N PHE A 93 4.49 -14.47 -11.82
CA PHE A 93 3.74 -14.54 -13.08
C PHE A 93 4.63 -14.50 -14.32
N ASN A 94 5.72 -13.73 -14.30
CA ASN A 94 6.65 -13.67 -15.43
C ASN A 94 7.49 -14.94 -15.58
N SER A 95 7.89 -15.56 -14.49
CA SER A 95 8.67 -16.81 -14.51
C SER A 95 7.80 -18.08 -14.58
N MET A 96 6.46 -17.95 -14.49
CA MET A 96 5.53 -19.07 -14.34
C MET A 96 5.87 -19.97 -13.15
N ASN A 97 6.38 -19.36 -12.08
CA ASN A 97 6.83 -20.05 -10.87
C ASN A 97 6.32 -19.30 -9.63
N MET A 98 5.37 -19.91 -8.93
CA MET A 98 4.71 -19.30 -7.77
C MET A 98 5.48 -19.45 -6.44
N PHE A 99 6.68 -20.05 -6.43
CA PHE A 99 7.43 -20.27 -5.18
C PHE A 99 7.80 -18.97 -4.47
N GLU A 100 8.13 -17.91 -5.22
CA GLU A 100 8.55 -16.66 -4.60
C GLU A 100 7.40 -16.01 -3.83
N ILE A 101 6.24 -15.83 -4.46
CA ILE A 101 5.09 -15.24 -3.77
C ILE A 101 4.55 -16.15 -2.66
N ALA A 102 4.54 -17.47 -2.86
CA ALA A 102 4.13 -18.43 -1.83
C ALA A 102 5.06 -18.35 -0.61
N HIS A 103 6.38 -18.21 -0.84
CA HIS A 103 7.35 -18.03 0.26
C HIS A 103 7.08 -16.73 1.01
N SER A 104 6.89 -15.61 0.31
CA SER A 104 6.59 -14.32 0.93
C SER A 104 5.31 -14.35 1.75
N LEU A 105 4.23 -14.94 1.23
CA LEU A 105 2.97 -15.08 1.95
C LEU A 105 3.10 -15.96 3.18
N ASN A 106 3.77 -17.12 3.07
CA ASN A 106 4.00 -17.99 4.22
C ASN A 106 4.86 -17.30 5.28
N ARG A 107 5.89 -16.57 4.89
CA ARG A 107 6.75 -15.83 5.81
C ARG A 107 6.00 -14.71 6.52
N GLN A 108 5.14 -14.01 5.82
CA GLN A 108 4.40 -12.87 6.35
C GLN A 108 3.18 -13.28 7.18
N TYR A 109 2.38 -14.22 6.69
CA TYR A 109 1.05 -14.54 7.21
C TYR A 109 0.78 -16.03 7.46
N GLY A 110 1.76 -16.91 7.20
CA GLY A 110 1.59 -18.34 7.29
C GLY A 110 1.24 -18.85 8.70
N PRO A 111 0.83 -20.12 8.83
CA PRO A 111 0.36 -20.70 10.09
C PRO A 111 1.48 -20.92 11.12
N GLU A 112 2.73 -20.88 10.70
CA GLU A 112 3.88 -21.20 11.55
C GLU A 112 4.16 -20.11 12.58
N GLN A 113 4.75 -20.48 13.71
CA GLN A 113 5.08 -19.53 14.79
C GLN A 113 6.11 -18.47 14.38
N TRP A 114 6.94 -18.76 13.39
CA TRP A 114 7.93 -17.81 12.85
C TRP A 114 7.37 -16.78 11.86
N CYS A 115 6.07 -16.83 11.57
CA CYS A 115 5.38 -15.84 10.75
C CYS A 115 5.55 -14.43 11.34
N ILE A 116 5.95 -13.47 10.49
CA ILE A 116 6.44 -12.15 10.97
C ILE A 116 5.38 -11.06 11.02
N TYR A 117 4.30 -11.15 10.25
CA TYR A 117 3.30 -10.07 10.12
C TYR A 117 1.86 -10.54 10.38
N ARG A 118 1.67 -11.65 11.08
CA ARG A 118 0.32 -12.15 11.44
C ARG A 118 -0.49 -11.06 12.14
N GLY A 119 -1.74 -10.88 11.71
CA GLY A 119 -2.64 -9.86 12.23
C GLY A 119 -2.34 -8.45 11.78
N LYS A 120 -1.36 -8.24 10.87
CA LYS A 120 -1.09 -6.94 10.27
C LYS A 120 -1.71 -6.85 8.87
N HIS A 121 -2.37 -5.73 8.60
CA HIS A 121 -2.98 -5.46 7.30
C HIS A 121 -2.05 -4.53 6.51
N LEU A 122 -1.09 -5.10 5.77
CA LEU A 122 -0.18 -4.35 4.93
C LEU A 122 -0.87 -3.92 3.64
N MET A 123 -0.51 -2.76 3.09
CA MET A 123 -1.04 -2.25 1.83
C MET A 123 -0.41 -3.00 0.66
N SER A 124 -1.19 -3.87 0.02
CA SER A 124 -0.78 -4.71 -1.10
C SER A 124 -1.17 -4.07 -2.43
N PHE A 125 -0.27 -4.07 -3.39
CA PHE A 125 -0.44 -3.45 -4.69
C PHE A 125 0.29 -4.23 -5.79
N VAL A 126 -0.09 -4.01 -7.03
CA VAL A 126 0.60 -4.58 -8.21
C VAL A 126 1.43 -3.55 -8.96
N ASP A 127 1.16 -2.28 -8.74
CA ASP A 127 1.95 -1.13 -9.18
C ASP A 127 1.57 0.13 -8.38
N ASN A 128 2.34 1.20 -8.56
CA ASN A 128 2.08 2.51 -7.99
C ASN A 128 2.79 3.61 -8.81
N HIS A 129 2.79 4.85 -8.29
CA HIS A 129 3.38 6.02 -8.96
C HIS A 129 4.93 6.02 -9.02
N ASP A 130 5.59 5.06 -8.38
CA ASP A 130 7.06 4.98 -8.29
C ASP A 130 7.66 3.75 -8.98
N VAL A 131 6.82 2.84 -9.49
CA VAL A 131 7.25 1.64 -10.21
C VAL A 131 6.57 1.56 -11.57
N SER A 132 7.12 0.74 -12.47
CA SER A 132 6.48 0.47 -13.76
C SER A 132 5.08 -0.11 -13.56
N ARG A 133 4.14 0.29 -14.41
CA ARG A 133 2.77 -0.22 -14.35
C ARG A 133 2.72 -1.72 -14.62
N ILE A 134 1.82 -2.42 -13.98
CA ILE A 134 1.72 -3.88 -14.07
C ILE A 134 1.53 -4.36 -15.51
N ALA A 135 0.75 -3.63 -16.30
CA ALA A 135 0.54 -3.92 -17.72
C ALA A 135 1.80 -3.78 -18.59
N SER A 136 2.84 -3.08 -18.09
CA SER A 136 4.13 -2.94 -18.78
C SER A 136 5.16 -3.98 -18.36
N ILE A 137 5.07 -4.51 -17.13
CA ILE A 137 6.08 -5.43 -16.61
C ILE A 137 5.71 -6.90 -16.78
N LEU A 138 4.43 -7.22 -16.95
CA LEU A 138 4.00 -8.59 -17.22
C LEU A 138 4.31 -8.99 -18.68
N THR A 139 4.95 -10.14 -18.85
CA THR A 139 5.25 -10.72 -20.17
C THR A 139 4.02 -11.27 -20.87
N ASN A 140 2.95 -11.54 -20.13
CA ASN A 140 1.66 -11.98 -20.66
C ASN A 140 0.53 -11.16 -20.04
N GLU A 141 -0.12 -10.34 -20.86
CA GLU A 141 -1.20 -9.45 -20.44
C GLU A 141 -2.42 -10.21 -19.86
N LYS A 142 -2.63 -11.46 -20.24
CA LYS A 142 -3.68 -12.33 -19.68
C LYS A 142 -3.50 -12.59 -18.16
N HIS A 143 -2.30 -12.32 -17.64
CA HIS A 143 -2.04 -12.46 -16.21
C HIS A 143 -2.46 -11.23 -15.40
N ILE A 144 -2.76 -10.08 -16.03
CA ILE A 144 -3.15 -8.85 -15.31
C ILE A 144 -4.33 -9.10 -14.36
N PRO A 145 -5.47 -9.69 -14.80
CA PRO A 145 -6.58 -9.96 -13.90
C PRO A 145 -6.20 -10.89 -12.74
N LEU A 146 -5.28 -11.85 -12.98
CA LEU A 146 -4.83 -12.79 -11.96
C LEU A 146 -4.02 -12.10 -10.87
N THR A 147 -3.20 -11.09 -11.20
CA THR A 147 -2.45 -10.31 -10.20
C THR A 147 -3.39 -9.52 -9.30
N TYR A 148 -4.46 -8.96 -9.83
CA TYR A 148 -5.51 -8.32 -9.03
C TYR A 148 -6.26 -9.33 -8.18
N GLY A 149 -6.63 -10.49 -8.75
CA GLY A 149 -7.21 -11.59 -7.96
C GLY A 149 -6.36 -11.97 -6.75
N MET A 150 -5.04 -11.94 -6.91
CA MET A 150 -4.11 -12.24 -5.83
C MET A 150 -4.14 -11.17 -4.73
N ILE A 151 -4.01 -9.87 -5.04
CA ILE A 151 -4.01 -8.82 -4.00
C ILE A 151 -5.36 -8.67 -3.28
N PHE A 152 -6.47 -8.99 -3.93
CA PHE A 152 -7.78 -9.00 -3.28
C PHE A 152 -8.06 -10.28 -2.48
N GLY A 153 -7.31 -11.35 -2.74
CA GLY A 153 -7.46 -12.65 -2.05
C GLY A 153 -6.44 -12.93 -0.95
N MET A 154 -5.35 -12.17 -0.88
CA MET A 154 -4.32 -12.34 0.15
C MET A 154 -4.59 -11.42 1.36
N PRO A 155 -4.01 -11.74 2.55
CA PRO A 155 -4.13 -10.85 3.71
C PRO A 155 -3.59 -9.44 3.42
N GLY A 156 -4.27 -8.40 3.93
CA GLY A 156 -3.84 -7.02 3.79
C GLY A 156 -4.91 -6.10 3.22
N ILE A 157 -4.49 -4.93 2.78
CA ILE A 157 -5.35 -3.90 2.20
C ILE A 157 -5.04 -3.82 0.70
N PRO A 158 -5.91 -4.28 -0.19
CA PRO A 158 -5.69 -4.19 -1.64
C PRO A 158 -5.73 -2.72 -2.09
N CYS A 159 -4.72 -2.30 -2.85
CA CYS A 159 -4.61 -0.96 -3.40
C CYS A 159 -4.51 -1.03 -4.93
N VAL A 160 -5.36 -0.29 -5.61
CA VAL A 160 -5.36 -0.15 -7.07
C VAL A 160 -4.86 1.25 -7.43
N TYR A 161 -3.81 1.31 -8.24
CA TYR A 161 -3.29 2.57 -8.73
C TYR A 161 -4.11 3.06 -9.92
N TYR A 162 -4.48 4.34 -9.92
CA TYR A 162 -5.35 4.91 -10.95
C TYR A 162 -4.81 4.70 -12.37
N GLY A 163 -5.69 4.34 -13.29
CA GLY A 163 -5.37 4.00 -14.67
C GLY A 163 -4.90 2.56 -14.88
N SER A 164 -4.40 1.88 -13.84
CA SER A 164 -4.00 0.48 -13.93
C SER A 164 -5.19 -0.46 -14.03
N GLU A 165 -6.35 -0.07 -13.49
CA GLU A 165 -7.64 -0.74 -13.66
C GLU A 165 -8.13 -0.72 -15.12
N TRP A 166 -7.55 0.13 -15.95
CA TRP A 166 -7.82 0.19 -17.39
C TRP A 166 -6.74 -0.46 -18.23
N GLY A 167 -5.67 -0.96 -17.60
CA GLY A 167 -4.51 -1.54 -18.27
C GLY A 167 -3.54 -0.49 -18.83
N ALA A 168 -3.50 0.71 -18.25
CA ALA A 168 -2.54 1.74 -18.63
C ALA A 168 -1.10 1.23 -18.52
N LYS A 169 -0.27 1.64 -19.47
CA LYS A 169 1.14 1.20 -19.60
C LYS A 169 2.09 2.37 -19.37
N ALA A 170 3.14 2.13 -18.62
CA ALA A 170 4.30 3.01 -18.50
C ALA A 170 5.45 2.27 -17.81
N HIS A 171 6.68 2.54 -18.20
CA HIS A 171 7.87 2.04 -17.54
C HIS A 171 8.53 3.12 -16.67
N LYS A 172 9.14 2.71 -15.56
CA LYS A 172 9.83 3.63 -14.63
C LYS A 172 10.93 4.46 -15.31
N ASN A 173 11.62 3.89 -16.30
CA ASN A 173 12.67 4.59 -17.05
C ASN A 173 12.15 5.68 -18.00
N GLU A 174 10.84 5.78 -18.22
CA GLU A 174 10.21 6.85 -18.99
C GLU A 174 9.96 8.10 -18.13
N GLY A 175 10.22 8.01 -16.83
CA GLY A 175 10.13 9.10 -15.87
C GLY A 175 8.74 9.26 -15.24
N ASP A 176 8.69 10.15 -14.25
CA ASP A 176 7.47 10.37 -13.45
C ASP A 176 6.25 10.83 -14.26
N PRO A 177 6.35 11.69 -15.29
CA PRO A 177 5.19 12.08 -16.07
C PRO A 177 4.49 10.91 -16.77
N ALA A 178 5.23 9.88 -17.21
CA ALA A 178 4.65 8.68 -17.82
C ALA A 178 3.91 7.81 -16.79
N LEU A 179 4.42 7.72 -15.57
CA LEU A 179 3.77 6.96 -14.49
C LEU A 179 2.56 7.69 -13.90
N ARG A 180 2.56 9.02 -13.92
CA ARG A 180 1.57 9.90 -13.27
C ARG A 180 0.75 10.67 -14.29
N VAL A 181 0.39 10.03 -15.39
CA VAL A 181 -0.39 10.62 -16.48
C VAL A 181 -1.75 11.10 -16.00
N CYS A 182 -2.20 12.25 -16.51
CA CYS A 182 -3.56 12.72 -16.33
C CYS A 182 -4.45 12.08 -17.39
N PHE A 183 -5.57 11.51 -16.98
CA PHE A 183 -6.59 10.98 -17.87
C PHE A 183 -7.73 11.99 -17.97
N ASP A 184 -8.16 12.32 -19.19
CA ASP A 184 -9.24 13.28 -19.40
C ASP A 184 -10.61 12.70 -18.99
N GLU A 185 -10.81 11.40 -19.24
CA GLU A 185 -12.06 10.70 -18.93
C GLU A 185 -11.76 9.30 -18.36
N PRO A 186 -12.60 8.79 -17.43
CA PRO A 186 -12.50 7.42 -16.98
C PRO A 186 -12.83 6.44 -18.10
N LEU A 187 -12.16 5.30 -18.12
CA LEU A 187 -12.39 4.22 -19.08
C LEU A 187 -13.11 3.06 -18.39
N ASP A 188 -14.21 2.60 -18.99
CA ASP A 188 -14.85 1.35 -18.59
C ASP A 188 -14.41 0.23 -19.54
N ASN A 189 -13.85 -0.84 -18.98
CA ASN A 189 -13.46 -2.02 -19.74
C ASN A 189 -13.62 -3.29 -18.88
N GLU A 190 -13.41 -4.47 -19.50
CA GLU A 190 -13.56 -5.77 -18.81
C GLU A 190 -12.66 -5.88 -17.56
N LEU A 191 -11.48 -5.25 -17.56
CA LEU A 191 -10.57 -5.27 -16.42
C LEU A 191 -11.11 -4.45 -15.25
N SER A 192 -11.60 -3.24 -15.51
CA SER A 192 -12.19 -2.38 -14.46
C SER A 192 -13.44 -3.01 -13.86
N GLU A 193 -14.29 -3.63 -14.68
CA GLU A 193 -15.45 -4.40 -14.20
C GLU A 193 -15.02 -5.60 -13.32
N PHE A 194 -13.98 -6.33 -13.74
CA PHE A 194 -13.47 -7.46 -12.99
C PHE A 194 -12.91 -7.00 -11.62
N ILE A 195 -12.13 -5.93 -11.58
CA ILE A 195 -11.59 -5.36 -10.33
C ILE A 195 -12.72 -4.88 -9.42
N SER A 196 -13.77 -4.26 -9.97
CA SER A 196 -14.95 -3.86 -9.20
C SER A 196 -15.65 -5.05 -8.55
N LYS A 197 -15.77 -6.19 -9.26
CA LYS A 197 -16.32 -7.43 -8.70
C LYS A 197 -15.42 -8.00 -7.58
N LEU A 198 -14.10 -7.97 -7.76
CA LEU A 198 -13.15 -8.37 -6.71
C LEU A 198 -13.27 -7.49 -5.47
N ALA A 199 -13.32 -6.17 -5.64
CA ALA A 199 -13.48 -5.21 -4.54
C ALA A 199 -14.79 -5.45 -3.78
N THR A 200 -15.88 -5.71 -4.51
CA THR A 200 -17.19 -6.04 -3.92
C THR A 200 -17.13 -7.35 -3.13
N ALA A 201 -16.53 -8.40 -3.70
CA ALA A 201 -16.36 -9.68 -3.02
C ALA A 201 -15.50 -9.54 -1.76
N HIS A 202 -14.38 -8.82 -1.84
CA HIS A 202 -13.50 -8.54 -0.71
C HIS A 202 -14.25 -7.81 0.42
N LYS A 203 -14.90 -6.67 0.10
CA LYS A 203 -15.66 -5.87 1.08
C LYS A 203 -16.76 -6.64 1.79
N ASN A 204 -17.40 -7.60 1.11
CA ASN A 204 -18.51 -8.38 1.64
C ASN A 204 -18.07 -9.69 2.34
N SER A 205 -16.78 -9.98 2.38
CA SER A 205 -16.24 -11.18 3.00
C SER A 205 -15.33 -10.85 4.19
N LYS A 206 -15.77 -11.21 5.40
CA LYS A 206 -14.92 -11.06 6.59
C LYS A 206 -13.61 -11.85 6.49
N ALA A 207 -13.64 -13.01 5.82
CA ALA A 207 -12.46 -13.84 5.62
C ALA A 207 -11.43 -13.14 4.71
N LEU A 208 -11.87 -12.44 3.66
CA LEU A 208 -10.97 -11.67 2.80
C LEU A 208 -10.46 -10.37 3.46
N CYS A 209 -11.29 -9.73 4.29
CA CYS A 209 -10.89 -8.49 4.97
C CYS A 209 -9.97 -8.72 6.18
N TYR A 210 -10.17 -9.81 6.93
CA TYR A 210 -9.57 -10.01 8.26
C TYR A 210 -8.96 -11.40 8.47
N GLY A 211 -9.03 -12.30 7.48
CA GLY A 211 -8.42 -13.62 7.54
C GLY A 211 -6.90 -13.54 7.38
N ASP A 212 -6.20 -14.48 8.02
CA ASP A 212 -4.76 -14.71 7.90
C ASP A 212 -4.45 -15.68 6.76
#